data_ad13e7e024ae58300ef71a61d3381367
#
_entry.id   ad13e7e024ae58300ef71a61d3381367
#
_cell.length_a   1.000
_cell.length_b   1.000
_cell.length_c   1.000
_cell.angle_alpha   90.00
_cell.angle_beta   90.00
_cell.angle_gamma   90.00
#
_symmetry.space_group_name_H-M   'P 1'
#
loop_
_entity.id
_entity.type
_entity.pdbx_description
1 polymer ?
#
loop_
_entity_poly.entity_id
_entity_poly.type
_entity_poly.pdbx_seq_one_letter_code
_entity_poly.pdbx_strand_id
1 'polypeptide(L)'
;AYLRTKHVAAFGIRQSRDSVVVPIRINGEIASLQFIGPDGAKKFLSGGAIAGGYHSIGKPDGVVVVCEGYATGATIHQATGHAVAVAFNAGNLKTVAVALRSKFPAARIVIAADDDVGTEGNPGIASAHAAAVAVAGVLAVPPFDRQQREHGSDWNDFATLRGSDAVSAAFAALLAEQPLKGISGPVVL
;
A
#
# COMPACT_ATOMS: atom_id res chain seq x y z
N ALA A 1 -12.85 13.23 -11.09
CA ALA A 1 -13.79 12.93 -9.99
C ALA A 1 -13.07 12.12 -8.90
N TYR A 2 -12.73 10.86 -9.09
CA TYR A 2 -12.17 9.94 -8.08
C TYR A 2 -11.03 10.55 -7.22
N LEU A 3 -9.98 11.10 -7.83
CA LEU A 3 -8.85 11.68 -7.08
C LEU A 3 -9.26 12.84 -6.18
N ARG A 4 -10.23 13.65 -6.63
CA ARG A 4 -10.76 14.76 -5.81
C ARG A 4 -11.56 14.24 -4.62
N THR A 5 -12.41 13.23 -4.82
CA THR A 5 -13.17 12.60 -3.74
C THR A 5 -12.25 11.95 -2.70
N LYS A 6 -11.14 11.35 -3.15
CA LYS A 6 -10.15 10.72 -2.27
C LYS A 6 -9.05 11.68 -1.77
N HIS A 7 -9.10 12.96 -2.14
CA HIS A 7 -8.12 13.99 -1.76
C HIS A 7 -6.67 13.61 -2.07
N VAL A 8 -6.44 12.92 -3.20
CA VAL A 8 -5.10 12.46 -3.60
C VAL A 8 -4.66 13.02 -4.94
N ALA A 9 -3.35 13.21 -5.08
CA ALA A 9 -2.72 13.63 -6.32
C ALA A 9 -2.55 12.46 -7.32
N ALA A 10 -2.18 12.80 -8.54
CA ALA A 10 -1.92 11.85 -9.61
C ALA A 10 -0.43 11.48 -9.64
N PHE A 11 -0.10 10.27 -9.24
CA PHE A 11 1.26 9.74 -9.26
C PHE A 11 1.39 8.63 -10.31
N GLY A 12 2.01 8.92 -11.44
CA GLY A 12 2.32 7.92 -12.47
C GLY A 12 1.11 7.29 -13.18
N ILE A 13 -0.05 7.88 -13.05
CA ILE A 13 -1.31 7.40 -13.61
C ILE A 13 -1.74 8.22 -14.84
N ARG A 14 -2.78 7.78 -15.51
CA ARG A 14 -3.38 8.44 -16.68
C ARG A 14 -4.88 8.57 -16.49
N GLN A 15 -5.51 9.30 -17.37
CA GLN A 15 -6.96 9.39 -17.48
C GLN A 15 -7.41 8.82 -18.84
N SER A 16 -8.49 8.06 -18.82
CA SER A 16 -9.21 7.63 -20.01
C SER A 16 -10.69 7.88 -19.80
N ARG A 17 -11.27 8.79 -20.57
CA ARG A 17 -12.63 9.31 -20.36
C ARG A 17 -12.77 9.82 -18.91
N ASP A 18 -13.71 9.28 -18.14
CA ASP A 18 -13.98 9.66 -16.75
C ASP A 18 -13.24 8.79 -15.73
N SER A 19 -12.51 7.76 -16.20
CA SER A 19 -11.78 6.82 -15.35
C SER A 19 -10.32 7.21 -15.19
N VAL A 20 -9.80 6.97 -13.98
CA VAL A 20 -8.36 6.92 -13.71
C VAL A 20 -7.80 5.60 -14.21
N VAL A 21 -6.65 5.62 -14.85
CA VAL A 21 -5.94 4.43 -15.35
C VAL A 21 -4.63 4.27 -14.60
N VAL A 22 -4.53 3.20 -13.81
CA VAL A 22 -3.34 2.87 -13.03
C VAL A 22 -2.60 1.73 -13.72
N PRO A 23 -1.35 1.94 -14.20
CA PRO A 23 -0.58 0.89 -14.83
C PRO A 23 -0.08 -0.12 -13.80
N ILE A 24 -0.22 -1.41 -14.13
CA ILE A 24 0.32 -2.54 -13.38
C ILE A 24 1.58 -3.01 -14.08
N ARG A 25 2.70 -3.01 -13.35
CA ARG A 25 3.99 -3.37 -13.93
C ARG A 25 4.56 -4.63 -13.28
N ILE A 26 5.10 -5.50 -14.14
CA ILE A 26 5.91 -6.65 -13.74
C ILE A 26 7.29 -6.44 -14.37
N ASN A 27 8.34 -6.49 -13.58
CA ASN A 27 9.73 -6.26 -14.03
C ASN A 27 9.93 -4.93 -14.81
N GLY A 28 9.13 -3.91 -14.47
CA GLY A 28 9.22 -2.59 -15.12
C GLY A 28 8.32 -2.41 -16.35
N GLU A 29 7.84 -3.48 -16.96
CA GLU A 29 6.96 -3.45 -18.14
C GLU A 29 5.48 -3.43 -17.74
N ILE A 30 4.63 -2.78 -18.54
CA ILE A 30 3.19 -2.76 -18.32
C ILE A 30 2.61 -4.14 -18.65
N ALA A 31 2.13 -4.84 -17.65
CA ALA A 31 1.51 -6.17 -17.75
C ALA A 31 -0.02 -6.10 -17.72
N SER A 32 -0.59 -5.06 -17.11
CA SER A 32 -2.03 -4.83 -17.04
C SER A 32 -2.35 -3.37 -16.70
N LEU A 33 -3.64 -3.05 -16.65
CA LEU A 33 -4.17 -1.76 -16.22
C LEU A 33 -5.32 -1.97 -15.24
N GLN A 34 -5.42 -1.10 -14.23
CA GLN A 34 -6.63 -0.95 -13.44
C GLN A 34 -7.34 0.34 -13.85
N PHE A 35 -8.63 0.26 -14.12
CA PHE A 35 -9.51 1.39 -14.37
C PHE A 35 -10.33 1.67 -13.10
N ILE A 36 -10.32 2.92 -12.63
CA ILE A 36 -11.10 3.34 -11.48
C ILE A 36 -12.09 4.41 -11.96
N GLY A 37 -13.37 4.08 -11.87
CA GLY A 37 -14.47 4.96 -12.26
C GLY A 37 -14.62 6.16 -11.32
N PRO A 38 -15.44 7.16 -11.71
CA PRO A 38 -15.72 8.32 -10.87
C PRO A 38 -16.42 7.96 -9.55
N ASP A 39 -17.12 6.84 -9.52
CA ASP A 39 -17.80 6.22 -8.37
C ASP A 39 -16.85 5.34 -7.50
N GLY A 40 -15.59 5.21 -7.90
CA GLY A 40 -14.61 4.35 -7.22
C GLY A 40 -14.64 2.89 -7.65
N ALA A 41 -15.55 2.47 -8.55
CA ALA A 41 -15.58 1.12 -9.08
C ALA A 41 -14.30 0.77 -9.82
N LYS A 42 -13.72 -0.39 -9.49
CA LYS A 42 -12.42 -0.84 -10.01
C LYS A 42 -12.62 -2.00 -10.98
N LYS A 43 -11.96 -1.92 -12.15
CA LYS A 43 -11.94 -2.99 -13.16
C LYS A 43 -10.53 -3.18 -13.68
N PHE A 44 -10.14 -4.41 -13.94
CA PHE A 44 -8.86 -4.72 -14.57
C PHE A 44 -9.01 -4.91 -16.07
N LEU A 45 -7.93 -4.65 -16.79
CA LEU A 45 -7.84 -4.98 -18.21
C LEU A 45 -7.98 -6.50 -18.38
N SER A 46 -8.94 -6.91 -19.22
CA SER A 46 -9.16 -8.33 -19.50
C SER A 46 -7.90 -8.96 -20.13
N GLY A 47 -7.52 -10.14 -19.64
CA GLY A 47 -6.32 -10.87 -20.10
C GLY A 47 -5.00 -10.30 -19.59
N GLY A 48 -5.00 -9.21 -18.82
CA GLY A 48 -3.78 -8.66 -18.24
C GLY A 48 -3.32 -9.43 -16.99
N ALA A 49 -2.00 -9.54 -16.79
CA ALA A 49 -1.42 -10.19 -15.62
C ALA A 49 -1.37 -9.21 -14.41
N ILE A 50 -1.84 -9.68 -13.25
CA ILE A 50 -1.86 -8.89 -12.01
C ILE A 50 -0.89 -9.48 -10.97
N ALA A 51 -0.79 -10.80 -10.88
CA ALA A 51 0.02 -11.48 -9.89
C ALA A 51 1.50 -11.06 -9.98
N GLY A 52 2.05 -10.56 -8.88
CA GLY A 52 3.42 -10.02 -8.82
C GLY A 52 3.57 -8.60 -9.41
N GLY A 53 2.54 -8.07 -10.04
CA GLY A 53 2.53 -6.73 -10.57
C GLY A 53 2.19 -5.68 -9.51
N TYR A 54 2.76 -4.48 -9.64
CA TYR A 54 2.49 -3.35 -8.77
C TYR A 54 2.59 -2.02 -9.52
N HIS A 55 2.01 -0.98 -8.93
CA HIS A 55 2.22 0.40 -9.35
C HIS A 55 3.14 1.11 -8.36
N SER A 56 4.18 1.79 -8.84
CA SER A 56 5.14 2.49 -7.97
C SER A 56 4.78 3.97 -7.86
N ILE A 57 4.84 4.50 -6.64
CA ILE A 57 4.73 5.93 -6.33
C ILE A 57 6.01 6.34 -5.61
N GLY A 58 6.66 7.40 -6.08
CA GLY A 58 7.91 7.88 -5.50
C GLY A 58 9.12 7.01 -5.82
N LYS A 59 10.25 7.34 -5.17
CA LYS A 59 11.52 6.59 -5.28
C LYS A 59 11.90 6.07 -3.90
N PRO A 60 12.37 4.81 -3.78
CA PRO A 60 12.83 4.27 -2.50
C PRO A 60 13.98 5.09 -1.90
N ASP A 61 13.80 5.46 -0.64
CA ASP A 61 14.81 6.12 0.20
C ASP A 61 14.81 5.46 1.59
N GLY A 62 15.37 4.28 1.66
CA GLY A 62 15.46 3.48 2.90
C GLY A 62 14.15 2.84 3.35
N VAL A 63 12.98 3.37 2.98
CA VAL A 63 11.67 2.81 3.30
C VAL A 63 10.87 2.54 2.04
N VAL A 64 10.18 1.40 1.99
CA VAL A 64 9.22 1.05 0.94
C VAL A 64 7.93 0.57 1.58
N VAL A 65 6.81 1.22 1.26
CA VAL A 65 5.50 0.82 1.73
C VAL A 65 4.79 -0.01 0.67
N VAL A 66 4.10 -1.08 1.06
CA VAL A 66 3.24 -1.88 0.19
C VAL A 66 1.82 -1.77 0.70
N CYS A 67 0.86 -1.49 -0.17
CA CYS A 67 -0.56 -1.37 0.16
C CYS A 67 -1.43 -1.96 -0.95
N GLU A 68 -2.73 -2.12 -0.70
CA GLU A 68 -3.66 -2.67 -1.68
C GLU A 68 -4.11 -1.64 -2.72
N GLY A 69 -4.61 -0.49 -2.28
CA GLY A 69 -5.32 0.47 -3.11
C GLY A 69 -4.47 1.67 -3.54
N TYR A 70 -4.80 2.24 -4.73
CA TYR A 70 -4.13 3.44 -5.21
C TYR A 70 -4.34 4.65 -4.27
N ALA A 71 -5.57 4.88 -3.79
CA ALA A 71 -5.86 5.99 -2.89
C ALA A 71 -5.06 5.88 -1.60
N THR A 72 -5.04 4.70 -0.98
CA THR A 72 -4.22 4.38 0.20
C THR A 72 -2.76 4.69 -0.05
N GLY A 73 -2.21 4.21 -1.17
CA GLY A 73 -0.80 4.43 -1.53
C GLY A 73 -0.46 5.90 -1.79
N ALA A 74 -1.32 6.61 -2.52
CA ALA A 74 -1.14 8.03 -2.79
C ALA A 74 -1.20 8.88 -1.52
N THR A 75 -2.13 8.55 -0.61
CA THR A 75 -2.27 9.20 0.70
C THR A 75 -1.00 9.04 1.54
N ILE A 76 -0.51 7.81 1.66
CA ILE A 76 0.72 7.52 2.43
C ILE A 76 1.90 8.27 1.83
N HIS A 77 2.05 8.25 0.51
CA HIS A 77 3.13 8.98 -0.15
C HIS A 77 3.05 10.48 0.07
N GLN A 78 1.85 11.08 -0.05
CA GLN A 78 1.65 12.51 0.20
C GLN A 78 1.99 12.92 1.64
N ALA A 79 1.62 12.09 2.60
CA ALA A 79 1.81 12.39 4.01
C ALA A 79 3.26 12.18 4.48
N THR A 80 3.97 11.19 3.92
CA THR A 80 5.25 10.72 4.47
C THR A 80 6.45 10.94 3.55
N GLY A 81 6.22 11.12 2.24
CA GLY A 81 7.26 11.10 1.21
C GLY A 81 7.82 9.71 0.88
N HIS A 82 7.45 8.67 1.63
CA HIS A 82 7.96 7.32 1.38
C HIS A 82 7.53 6.77 0.02
N ALA A 83 8.37 5.94 -0.57
CA ALA A 83 8.02 5.20 -1.77
C ALA A 83 6.94 4.16 -1.47
N VAL A 84 5.96 4.03 -2.37
CA VAL A 84 4.85 3.09 -2.20
C VAL A 84 4.72 2.19 -3.42
N ALA A 85 4.46 0.92 -3.19
CA ALA A 85 4.04 -0.07 -4.18
C ALA A 85 2.58 -0.46 -3.93
N VAL A 86 1.70 -0.16 -4.87
CA VAL A 86 0.29 -0.55 -4.84
C VAL A 86 0.17 -1.94 -5.44
N ALA A 87 -0.28 -2.91 -4.65
CA ALA A 87 -0.38 -4.33 -5.02
C ALA A 87 -1.74 -4.73 -5.60
N PHE A 88 -2.73 -3.84 -5.58
CA PHE A 88 -4.07 -3.94 -6.17
C PHE A 88 -5.08 -4.85 -5.46
N ASN A 89 -4.65 -5.82 -4.69
CA ASN A 89 -5.51 -6.67 -3.85
C ASN A 89 -4.71 -7.37 -2.74
N ALA A 90 -5.41 -7.84 -1.70
CA ALA A 90 -4.85 -8.51 -0.53
C ALA A 90 -3.99 -9.74 -0.90
N GLY A 91 -4.47 -10.55 -1.85
CA GLY A 91 -3.76 -11.77 -2.27
C GLY A 91 -2.42 -11.52 -2.96
N ASN A 92 -2.20 -10.32 -3.48
CA ASN A 92 -0.95 -9.94 -4.15
C ASN A 92 0.08 -9.26 -3.23
N LEU A 93 -0.31 -8.82 -2.03
CA LEU A 93 0.57 -8.12 -1.08
C LEU A 93 1.87 -8.89 -0.82
N LYS A 94 1.76 -10.18 -0.46
CA LYS A 94 2.91 -11.03 -0.16
C LYS A 94 3.86 -11.18 -1.35
N THR A 95 3.32 -11.44 -2.53
CA THR A 95 4.12 -11.62 -3.75
C THR A 95 4.89 -10.35 -4.10
N VAL A 96 4.23 -9.19 -4.03
CA VAL A 96 4.86 -7.89 -4.26
C VAL A 96 5.90 -7.58 -3.18
N ALA A 97 5.59 -7.81 -1.90
CA ALA A 97 6.53 -7.58 -0.80
C ALA A 97 7.81 -8.41 -0.95
N VAL A 98 7.69 -9.71 -1.29
CA VAL A 98 8.85 -10.59 -1.52
C VAL A 98 9.70 -10.10 -2.70
N ALA A 99 9.09 -9.71 -3.80
CA ALA A 99 9.81 -9.14 -4.95
C ALA A 99 10.55 -7.85 -4.57
N LEU A 100 9.93 -6.98 -3.77
CA LEU A 100 10.54 -5.75 -3.28
C LEU A 100 11.66 -6.00 -2.27
N ARG A 101 11.54 -6.99 -1.39
CA ARG A 101 12.63 -7.40 -0.49
C ARG A 101 13.84 -7.87 -1.28
N SER A 102 13.64 -8.67 -2.33
CA SER A 102 14.73 -9.10 -3.20
C SER A 102 15.39 -7.95 -3.94
N LYS A 103 14.59 -6.98 -4.40
CA LYS A 103 15.08 -5.80 -5.14
C LYS A 103 15.75 -4.76 -4.25
N PHE A 104 15.29 -4.61 -3.00
CA PHE A 104 15.76 -3.63 -2.03
C PHE A 104 16.08 -4.34 -0.69
N PRO A 105 17.15 -5.14 -0.62
CA PRO A 105 17.42 -6.00 0.55
C PRO A 105 17.67 -5.21 1.84
N ALA A 106 18.20 -3.99 1.75
CA ALA A 106 18.45 -3.12 2.88
C ALA A 106 17.27 -2.21 3.24
N ALA A 107 16.23 -2.11 2.40
CA ALA A 107 15.10 -1.24 2.67
C ALA A 107 14.23 -1.78 3.81
N ARG A 108 13.68 -0.88 4.60
CA ARG A 108 12.63 -1.18 5.54
C ARG A 108 11.31 -1.32 4.79
N ILE A 109 10.73 -2.53 4.77
CA ILE A 109 9.46 -2.77 4.11
C ILE A 109 8.35 -2.64 5.15
N VAL A 110 7.37 -1.80 4.84
CA VAL A 110 6.15 -1.58 5.64
C VAL A 110 4.96 -2.08 4.83
N ILE A 111 4.14 -2.94 5.41
CA ILE A 111 2.89 -3.38 4.80
C ILE A 111 1.76 -2.58 5.42
N ALA A 112 1.15 -1.69 4.65
CA ALA A 112 0.01 -0.89 5.06
C ALA A 112 -1.27 -1.70 4.83
N ALA A 113 -1.90 -2.11 5.91
CA ALA A 113 -3.11 -2.93 5.90
C ALA A 113 -4.35 -2.07 5.72
N ASP A 114 -5.38 -2.69 5.14
CA ASP A 114 -6.76 -2.26 5.25
C ASP A 114 -7.39 -2.99 6.45
N ASP A 115 -8.15 -2.28 7.32
CA ASP A 115 -8.77 -2.81 8.54
C ASP A 115 -10.25 -3.14 8.27
N ASP A 116 -10.49 -4.27 7.62
CA ASP A 116 -11.80 -4.73 7.16
C ASP A 116 -12.63 -5.35 8.32
N VAL A 117 -12.81 -4.62 9.43
CA VAL A 117 -13.51 -5.12 10.64
C VAL A 117 -14.93 -5.62 10.38
N GLY A 118 -15.59 -5.13 9.33
CA GLY A 118 -16.92 -5.58 8.91
C GLY A 118 -16.93 -6.93 8.19
N THR A 119 -15.76 -7.48 7.85
CA THR A 119 -15.61 -8.74 7.13
C THR A 119 -15.07 -9.82 8.06
N GLU A 120 -15.70 -10.98 8.09
CA GLU A 120 -15.29 -12.11 8.94
C GLU A 120 -13.80 -12.46 8.68
N GLY A 121 -13.03 -12.56 9.76
CA GLY A 121 -11.60 -12.87 9.72
C GLY A 121 -10.70 -11.70 9.32
N ASN A 122 -11.24 -10.52 9.05
CA ASN A 122 -10.50 -9.32 8.67
C ASN A 122 -9.40 -9.62 7.63
N PRO A 123 -9.76 -9.95 6.37
CA PRO A 123 -8.82 -10.47 5.37
C PRO A 123 -7.73 -9.48 5.00
N GLY A 124 -7.97 -8.17 5.09
CA GLY A 124 -6.98 -7.13 4.85
C GLY A 124 -5.83 -7.21 5.85
N ILE A 125 -6.12 -7.23 7.14
CA ILE A 125 -5.07 -7.37 8.19
C ILE A 125 -4.39 -8.75 8.09
N ALA A 126 -5.15 -9.84 7.90
CA ALA A 126 -4.58 -11.18 7.82
C ALA A 126 -3.55 -11.32 6.67
N SER A 127 -3.91 -10.80 5.49
CA SER A 127 -3.03 -10.83 4.31
C SER A 127 -1.82 -9.92 4.48
N ALA A 128 -2.01 -8.72 5.04
CA ALA A 128 -0.93 -7.78 5.30
C ALA A 128 0.05 -8.34 6.35
N HIS A 129 -0.45 -8.97 7.42
CA HIS A 129 0.39 -9.63 8.43
C HIS A 129 1.23 -10.76 7.80
N ALA A 130 0.60 -11.64 7.00
CA ALA A 130 1.32 -12.71 6.31
C ALA A 130 2.40 -12.18 5.35
N ALA A 131 2.15 -11.05 4.68
CA ALA A 131 3.13 -10.38 3.84
C ALA A 131 4.28 -9.79 4.67
N ALA A 132 3.99 -9.11 5.79
CA ALA A 132 4.99 -8.53 6.68
C ALA A 132 5.92 -9.60 7.26
N VAL A 133 5.38 -10.72 7.74
CA VAL A 133 6.16 -11.87 8.25
C VAL A 133 7.08 -12.41 7.15
N ALA A 134 6.58 -12.59 5.92
CA ALA A 134 7.35 -13.17 4.82
C ALA A 134 8.60 -12.38 4.44
N VAL A 135 8.64 -11.08 4.73
CA VAL A 135 9.75 -10.19 4.36
C VAL A 135 10.48 -9.59 5.56
N ALA A 136 10.23 -10.09 6.78
CA ALA A 136 10.70 -9.46 8.01
C ALA A 136 10.42 -7.93 7.98
N GLY A 137 9.22 -7.59 7.55
CA GLY A 137 8.74 -6.22 7.42
C GLY A 137 7.91 -5.78 8.63
N VAL A 138 7.40 -4.56 8.56
CA VAL A 138 6.58 -3.94 9.60
C VAL A 138 5.12 -3.91 9.12
N LEU A 139 4.18 -4.28 9.99
CA LEU A 139 2.75 -4.13 9.73
C LEU A 139 2.29 -2.75 10.20
N ALA A 140 1.66 -1.98 9.32
CA ALA A 140 1.05 -0.70 9.62
C ALA A 140 -0.47 -0.82 9.49
N VAL A 141 -1.19 -0.73 10.60
CA VAL A 141 -2.66 -0.71 10.65
C VAL A 141 -3.11 0.72 10.95
N PRO A 142 -4.11 1.28 10.25
CA PRO A 142 -4.63 2.60 10.57
C PRO A 142 -5.11 2.65 12.03
N PRO A 143 -4.62 3.60 12.86
CA PRO A 143 -4.93 3.62 14.31
C PRO A 143 -6.30 4.26 14.59
N PHE A 144 -7.34 3.68 14.00
CA PHE A 144 -8.71 4.09 14.25
C PHE A 144 -9.12 3.77 15.69
N ASP A 145 -9.81 4.72 16.33
CA ASP A 145 -10.58 4.39 17.52
C ASP A 145 -11.86 3.60 17.17
N ARG A 146 -12.57 3.12 18.20
CA ARG A 146 -13.76 2.28 18.00
C ARG A 146 -14.83 2.94 17.13
N GLN A 147 -15.06 4.24 17.29
CA GLN A 147 -16.07 4.98 16.57
C GLN A 147 -15.65 5.24 15.11
N GLN A 148 -14.39 5.49 14.88
CA GLN A 148 -13.83 5.73 13.55
C GLN A 148 -13.84 4.47 12.66
N ARG A 149 -13.70 3.27 13.26
CA ARG A 149 -13.78 1.98 12.54
C ARG A 149 -15.16 1.72 11.89
N GLU A 150 -16.19 2.41 12.34
CA GLU A 150 -17.52 2.33 11.70
C GLU A 150 -17.58 3.09 10.37
N HIS A 151 -16.61 3.98 10.11
CA HIS A 151 -16.62 4.92 8.99
C HIS A 151 -15.40 4.82 8.06
N GLY A 152 -14.42 3.99 8.38
CA GLY A 152 -13.21 3.86 7.59
C GLY A 152 -12.49 2.55 7.83
N SER A 153 -11.77 2.08 6.81
CA SER A 153 -10.99 0.86 6.87
C SER A 153 -9.55 1.04 6.40
N ASP A 154 -9.23 2.07 5.64
CA ASP A 154 -7.91 2.24 5.05
C ASP A 154 -7.22 3.55 5.48
N TRP A 155 -5.97 3.73 5.08
CA TRP A 155 -5.18 4.92 5.40
C TRP A 155 -5.69 6.20 4.71
N ASN A 156 -6.43 6.09 3.60
CA ASN A 156 -7.07 7.25 2.98
C ASN A 156 -8.29 7.71 3.80
N ASP A 157 -9.06 6.77 4.32
CA ASP A 157 -10.17 7.08 5.22
C ASP A 157 -9.64 7.66 6.55
N PHE A 158 -8.54 7.11 7.07
CA PHE A 158 -7.88 7.65 8.26
C PHE A 158 -7.40 9.10 8.04
N ALA A 159 -6.78 9.38 6.89
CA ALA A 159 -6.38 10.75 6.52
C ALA A 159 -7.58 11.69 6.36
N THR A 160 -8.70 11.19 5.84
CA THR A 160 -9.93 11.97 5.71
C THR A 160 -10.51 12.36 7.07
N LEU A 161 -10.43 11.48 8.05
CA LEU A 161 -10.93 11.70 9.41
C LEU A 161 -9.96 12.51 10.30
N ARG A 162 -8.66 12.34 10.15
CA ARG A 162 -7.64 12.84 11.09
C ARG A 162 -6.61 13.79 10.47
N GLY A 163 -6.64 13.94 9.16
CA GLY A 163 -5.67 14.76 8.41
C GLY A 163 -4.39 14.02 8.02
N SER A 164 -3.66 14.59 7.07
CA SER A 164 -2.40 14.06 6.55
C SER A 164 -1.30 13.99 7.62
N ASP A 165 -1.26 14.95 8.53
CA ASP A 165 -0.27 15.01 9.61
C ASP A 165 -0.41 13.83 10.57
N ALA A 166 -1.64 13.34 10.81
CA ALA A 166 -1.86 12.16 11.63
C ALA A 166 -1.31 10.88 10.97
N VAL A 167 -1.40 10.76 9.65
CA VAL A 167 -0.77 9.66 8.89
C VAL A 167 0.74 9.73 9.03
N SER A 168 1.33 10.92 8.81
CA SER A 168 2.77 11.14 8.96
C SER A 168 3.27 10.79 10.36
N ALA A 169 2.57 11.25 11.41
CA ALA A 169 2.92 10.96 12.79
C ALA A 169 2.84 9.45 13.12
N ALA A 170 1.80 8.76 12.64
CA ALA A 170 1.64 7.32 12.84
C ALA A 170 2.78 6.52 12.19
N PHE A 171 3.17 6.86 10.96
CA PHE A 171 4.30 6.23 10.28
C PHE A 171 5.64 6.56 10.97
N ALA A 172 5.84 7.78 11.41
CA ALA A 172 7.05 8.17 12.15
C ALA A 172 7.20 7.39 13.46
N ALA A 173 6.12 7.26 14.24
CA ALA A 173 6.10 6.46 15.47
C ALA A 173 6.41 4.98 15.19
N LEU A 174 5.72 4.37 14.22
CA LEU A 174 5.93 2.98 13.81
C LEU A 174 7.38 2.71 13.40
N LEU A 175 7.99 3.66 12.69
CA LEU A 175 9.36 3.54 12.24
C LEU A 175 10.38 3.78 13.36
N ALA A 176 10.08 4.54 14.39
CA ALA A 176 10.94 4.76 15.54
C ALA A 176 10.97 3.54 16.50
N GLU A 177 9.85 2.87 16.68
CA GLU A 177 9.73 1.71 17.59
C GLU A 177 10.52 0.47 17.14
N GLN A 178 10.84 0.38 15.85
CA GLN A 178 11.60 -0.74 15.29
C GLN A 178 12.88 -0.25 14.61
N PRO A 179 13.96 0.02 15.36
CA PRO A 179 15.24 0.36 14.74
C PRO A 179 15.67 -0.77 13.82
N LEU A 180 16.32 -0.39 12.70
CA LEU A 180 16.92 -1.36 11.76
C LEU A 180 17.80 -2.32 12.58
N LYS A 181 17.33 -3.53 12.85
CA LYS A 181 18.20 -4.57 13.38
C LYS A 181 19.21 -4.85 12.28
N GLY A 182 20.45 -4.43 12.51
CA GLY A 182 21.56 -4.79 11.65
C GLY A 182 21.53 -6.30 11.46
N ILE A 183 21.60 -6.75 10.23
CA ILE A 183 21.80 -8.16 9.87
C ILE A 183 23.19 -8.50 10.37
N SER A 184 23.30 -8.96 11.61
CA SER A 184 24.52 -9.50 12.17
C SER A 184 24.25 -10.92 12.63
N GLY A 185 24.71 -11.89 11.84
CA GLY A 185 24.90 -13.25 12.25
C GLY A 185 24.51 -14.28 11.20
N PRO A 186 25.38 -15.25 10.92
CA PRO A 186 25.05 -16.36 10.03
C PRO A 186 23.97 -17.22 10.70
N VAL A 187 22.91 -17.52 9.97
CA VAL A 187 22.02 -18.64 10.31
C VAL A 187 22.87 -19.89 10.12
N VAL A 188 23.34 -20.45 11.22
CA VAL A 188 23.86 -21.81 11.24
C VAL A 188 22.64 -22.73 11.28
N LEU A 189 22.65 -23.70 10.39
CA LEU A 189 21.69 -24.75 10.09
C LEU A 189 21.06 -25.45 11.32
#